data_ab16b9c7f2097b2c77f8eec10f975471
#
_entry.id   ab16b9c7f2097b2c77f8eec10f975471
#
_cell.length_a   1.000
_cell.length_b   1.000
_cell.length_c   1.000
_cell.angle_alpha   90.00
_cell.angle_beta   90.00
_cell.angle_gamma   90.00
#
_symmetry.space_group_name_H-M   'P 1'
#
loop_
_entity.id
_entity.type
_entity.pdbx_description
1 polymer ?
#
loop_
_entity_poly.entity_id
_entity_poly.type
_entity_poly.pdbx_seq_one_letter_code
_entity_poly.pdbx_strand_id
1 'polypeptide(L)'
;MADLVYPPVIVAIKAFWKYLGLRFDFQGEENIPRDGGSILAINHIGYLDFALTGTAALPAGRYVRFMAKKEIFDNKLAGPLMRGMHHISVDRANGSASFVAALRALRAGEIIGIFPEGTISVSFEIKELKSGAVRLAMGAGVPVIPTIVWGSQRIWTKKVKRDLRRKNVPITV
;
A
#
# COMPACT_ATOMS: atom_id res chain seq x y z
N MET A 1 -2.85 14.22 13.41
CA MET A 1 -1.99 15.20 12.69
C MET A 1 -2.58 15.44 11.32
N ALA A 2 -2.52 16.68 10.81
CA ALA A 2 -3.08 16.98 9.50
C ALA A 2 -2.24 16.32 8.39
N ASP A 3 -2.89 15.66 7.43
CA ASP A 3 -2.26 14.98 6.29
C ASP A 3 -1.93 15.97 5.15
N LEU A 4 -1.04 16.92 5.40
CA LEU A 4 -0.73 17.99 4.45
C LEU A 4 -0.03 17.49 3.16
N VAL A 5 0.69 16.36 3.24
CA VAL A 5 1.44 15.81 2.10
C VAL A 5 0.58 14.88 1.24
N TYR A 6 -0.41 14.22 1.83
CA TYR A 6 -1.25 13.26 1.09
C TYR A 6 -2.04 13.90 -0.07
N PRO A 7 -2.76 15.03 0.10
CA PRO A 7 -3.56 15.58 -0.98
C PRO A 7 -2.78 15.93 -2.25
N PRO A 8 -1.64 16.65 -2.21
CA PRO A 8 -0.86 16.93 -3.42
C PRO A 8 -0.27 15.66 -4.05
N VAL A 9 0.14 14.67 -3.25
CA VAL A 9 0.62 13.39 -3.77
C VAL A 9 -0.50 12.63 -4.49
N ILE A 10 -1.72 12.62 -3.96
CA ILE A 10 -2.88 11.99 -4.61
C ILE A 10 -3.17 12.66 -5.96
N VAL A 11 -3.12 13.99 -6.03
CA VAL A 11 -3.32 14.71 -7.29
C VAL A 11 -2.27 14.30 -8.32
N ALA A 12 -1.00 14.25 -7.93
CA ALA A 12 0.09 13.83 -8.79
C ALA A 12 -0.06 12.36 -9.26
N ILE A 13 -0.45 11.47 -8.35
CA ILE A 13 -0.70 10.06 -8.66
C ILE A 13 -1.88 9.91 -9.63
N LYS A 14 -2.99 10.60 -9.42
CA LYS A 14 -4.15 10.57 -10.33
C LYS A 14 -3.78 11.11 -11.72
N ALA A 15 -2.98 12.18 -11.80
CA ALA A 15 -2.47 12.70 -13.07
C ALA A 15 -1.57 11.67 -13.77
N PHE A 16 -0.72 10.96 -13.02
CA PHE A 16 0.12 9.89 -13.54
C PHE A 16 -0.70 8.69 -14.05
N TRP A 17 -1.76 8.28 -13.35
CA TRP A 17 -2.68 7.25 -13.82
C TRP A 17 -3.39 7.64 -15.11
N LYS A 18 -3.82 8.89 -15.21
CA LYS A 18 -4.43 9.45 -16.43
C LYS A 18 -3.43 9.45 -17.60
N TYR A 19 -2.18 9.84 -17.35
CA TYR A 19 -1.11 9.79 -18.34
C TYR A 19 -0.89 8.37 -18.85
N LEU A 20 -0.79 7.37 -17.98
CA LEU A 20 -0.64 5.97 -18.35
C LEU A 20 -1.91 5.39 -19.02
N GLY A 21 -3.04 6.08 -18.94
CA GLY A 21 -4.32 5.62 -19.47
C GLY A 21 -4.88 4.43 -18.70
N LEU A 22 -4.67 4.36 -17.38
CA LEU A 22 -5.18 3.24 -16.58
C LEU A 22 -6.70 3.29 -16.50
N ARG A 23 -7.31 2.11 -16.61
CA ARG A 23 -8.74 1.90 -16.41
C ARG A 23 -8.94 1.12 -15.14
N PHE A 24 -9.53 1.74 -14.13
CA PHE A 24 -9.75 1.12 -12.83
C PHE A 24 -11.09 0.37 -12.79
N ASP A 25 -11.04 -0.80 -12.18
CA ASP A 25 -12.17 -1.60 -11.76
C ASP A 25 -11.99 -1.88 -10.26
N PHE A 26 -12.71 -1.15 -9.43
CA PHE A 26 -12.69 -1.33 -7.97
C PHE A 26 -13.85 -2.24 -7.56
N GLN A 27 -13.55 -3.28 -6.79
CA GLN A 27 -14.53 -4.27 -6.33
C GLN A 27 -14.37 -4.48 -4.83
N GLY A 28 -15.46 -4.42 -4.09
CA GLY A 28 -15.45 -4.63 -2.64
C GLY A 28 -14.88 -3.44 -1.85
N GLU A 29 -14.80 -2.24 -2.45
CA GLU A 29 -14.33 -1.02 -1.79
C GLU A 29 -15.19 -0.64 -0.58
N GLU A 30 -16.44 -1.08 -0.55
CA GLU A 30 -17.36 -0.95 0.58
C GLU A 30 -16.92 -1.72 1.82
N ASN A 31 -16.02 -2.70 1.68
CA ASN A 31 -15.45 -3.45 2.81
C ASN A 31 -14.37 -2.63 3.54
N ILE A 32 -13.90 -1.53 2.96
CA ILE A 32 -12.94 -0.63 3.64
C ILE A 32 -13.71 0.21 4.66
N PRO A 33 -13.44 0.06 5.98
CA PRO A 33 -14.22 0.77 6.99
C PRO A 33 -13.95 2.27 6.91
N ARG A 34 -15.02 3.06 7.00
CA ARG A 34 -14.95 4.53 7.01
C ARG A 34 -14.32 5.06 8.29
N ASP A 35 -14.43 4.30 9.37
CA ASP A 35 -13.91 4.64 10.70
C ASP A 35 -13.16 3.47 11.31
N GLY A 36 -12.32 3.76 12.31
CA GLY A 36 -11.53 2.75 13.01
C GLY A 36 -10.31 2.25 12.24
N GLY A 37 -9.49 1.45 12.91
CA GLY A 37 -8.31 0.84 12.32
C GLY A 37 -8.65 -0.39 11.49
N SER A 38 -7.88 -0.65 10.45
CA SER A 38 -7.96 -1.89 9.67
C SER A 38 -6.64 -2.21 8.99
N ILE A 39 -6.47 -3.45 8.59
CA ILE A 39 -5.31 -3.89 7.81
C ILE A 39 -5.77 -4.28 6.42
N LEU A 40 -5.17 -3.68 5.39
CA LEU A 40 -5.25 -4.18 4.03
C LEU A 40 -4.09 -5.16 3.82
N ALA A 41 -4.40 -6.45 3.67
CA ALA A 41 -3.44 -7.50 3.36
C ALA A 41 -3.39 -7.68 1.84
N ILE A 42 -2.35 -7.13 1.21
CA ILE A 42 -2.28 -6.90 -0.23
C ILE A 42 -1.31 -7.89 -0.86
N ASN A 43 -1.68 -8.52 -1.99
CA ASN A 43 -0.72 -9.27 -2.80
C ASN A 43 0.33 -8.34 -3.41
N HIS A 44 1.50 -8.87 -3.77
CA HIS A 44 2.60 -8.04 -4.23
C HIS A 44 3.18 -8.52 -5.56
N ILE A 45 2.71 -7.94 -6.66
CA ILE A 45 3.10 -8.29 -8.04
C ILE A 45 3.78 -7.14 -8.81
N GLY A 46 3.73 -5.91 -8.29
CA GLY A 46 4.33 -4.75 -8.93
C GLY A 46 4.79 -3.67 -7.95
N TYR A 47 5.67 -2.80 -8.40
CA TYR A 47 6.17 -1.69 -7.58
C TYR A 47 5.12 -0.60 -7.32
N LEU A 48 4.04 -0.58 -8.07
CA LEU A 48 2.96 0.41 -7.95
C LEU A 48 1.76 -0.07 -7.12
N ASP A 49 1.77 -1.31 -6.62
CA ASP A 49 0.65 -1.91 -5.89
C ASP A 49 0.18 -1.04 -4.72
N PHE A 50 1.12 -0.46 -3.97
CA PHE A 50 0.79 0.41 -2.84
C PHE A 50 -0.02 1.64 -3.27
N ALA A 51 0.36 2.27 -4.38
CA ALA A 51 -0.29 3.47 -4.87
C ALA A 51 -1.66 3.16 -5.51
N LEU A 52 -1.80 1.99 -6.14
CA LEU A 52 -3.06 1.51 -6.70
C LEU A 52 -4.05 1.18 -5.57
N THR A 53 -3.62 0.43 -4.55
CA THR A 53 -4.43 0.14 -3.36
C THR A 53 -4.80 1.44 -2.61
N GLY A 54 -3.86 2.37 -2.46
CA GLY A 54 -4.14 3.68 -1.86
C GLY A 54 -5.20 4.46 -2.64
N THR A 55 -5.23 4.30 -3.99
CA THR A 55 -6.27 4.92 -4.83
C THR A 55 -7.63 4.29 -4.60
N ALA A 56 -7.71 2.95 -4.42
CA ALA A 56 -8.94 2.23 -4.15
C ALA A 56 -9.56 2.57 -2.77
N ALA A 57 -8.76 3.04 -1.81
CA ALA A 57 -9.26 3.46 -0.50
C ALA A 57 -9.85 4.89 -0.47
N LEU A 58 -9.64 5.69 -1.52
CA LEU A 58 -10.11 7.08 -1.56
C LEU A 58 -11.63 7.24 -1.52
N PRO A 59 -12.46 6.39 -2.16
CA PRO A 59 -13.91 6.49 -2.04
C PRO A 59 -14.44 6.31 -0.61
N ALA A 60 -13.72 5.55 0.22
CA ALA A 60 -14.03 5.43 1.65
C ALA A 60 -13.63 6.70 2.46
N GLY A 61 -12.98 7.69 1.83
CA GLY A 61 -12.47 8.88 2.50
C GLY A 61 -11.23 8.61 3.36
N ARG A 62 -10.50 7.52 3.08
CA ARG A 62 -9.41 7.04 3.94
C ARG A 62 -8.06 7.05 3.24
N TYR A 63 -7.02 7.30 4.02
CA TYR A 63 -5.62 7.14 3.60
C TYR A 63 -5.02 5.86 4.16
N VAL A 64 -4.20 5.19 3.37
CA VAL A 64 -3.53 3.95 3.76
C VAL A 64 -2.09 4.22 4.16
N ARG A 65 -1.69 3.88 5.39
CA ARG A 65 -0.30 3.98 5.85
C ARG A 65 0.42 2.68 5.49
N PHE A 66 1.33 2.72 4.54
CA PHE A 66 2.03 1.52 4.11
C PHE A 66 3.26 1.24 4.97
N MET A 67 3.47 -0.04 5.26
CA MET A 67 4.71 -0.53 5.83
C MET A 67 5.72 -0.75 4.71
N ALA A 68 6.80 0.00 4.69
CA ALA A 68 7.80 -0.03 3.63
C ALA A 68 9.22 -0.13 4.18
N LYS A 69 10.14 -0.65 3.37
CA LYS A 69 11.54 -0.84 3.75
C LYS A 69 12.20 0.47 4.18
N LYS A 70 13.04 0.39 5.21
CA LYS A 70 13.82 1.50 5.73
C LYS A 70 14.62 2.24 4.66
N GLU A 71 15.20 1.53 3.69
CA GLU A 71 16.01 2.11 2.62
C GLU A 71 15.23 3.12 1.75
N ILE A 72 13.89 2.98 1.66
CA ILE A 72 13.04 3.95 0.96
C ILE A 72 12.96 5.25 1.75
N PHE A 73 12.92 5.17 3.08
CA PHE A 73 12.91 6.34 3.97
C PHE A 73 14.27 7.03 4.06
N ASP A 74 15.35 6.32 3.79
CA ASP A 74 16.70 6.86 3.76
C ASP A 74 17.01 7.58 2.42
N ASN A 75 16.19 7.36 1.39
CA ASN A 75 16.30 8.06 0.12
C ASN A 75 15.97 9.56 0.27
N LYS A 76 16.82 10.43 -0.31
CA LYS A 76 16.71 11.90 -0.15
C LYS A 76 15.42 12.50 -0.71
N LEU A 77 14.82 11.89 -1.73
CA LEU A 77 13.58 12.37 -2.36
C LEU A 77 12.34 11.64 -1.82
N ALA A 78 12.40 10.31 -1.78
CA ALA A 78 11.27 9.51 -1.32
C ALA A 78 11.06 9.59 0.19
N GLY A 79 12.13 9.68 0.97
CA GLY A 79 12.06 9.67 2.43
C GLY A 79 11.18 10.78 3.04
N PRO A 80 11.34 12.05 2.66
CA PRO A 80 10.47 13.12 3.13
C PRO A 80 8.98 12.88 2.79
N LEU A 81 8.68 12.38 1.59
CA LEU A 81 7.31 12.03 1.19
C LEU A 81 6.74 10.89 2.03
N MET A 82 7.53 9.80 2.22
CA MET A 82 7.11 8.66 3.03
C MET A 82 6.79 9.07 4.47
N ARG A 83 7.65 9.91 5.07
CA ARG A 83 7.42 10.45 6.42
C ARG A 83 6.23 11.41 6.47
N GLY A 84 6.11 12.31 5.49
CA GLY A 84 5.01 13.27 5.41
C GLY A 84 3.64 12.62 5.19
N MET A 85 3.61 11.44 4.57
CA MET A 85 2.40 10.61 4.42
C MET A 85 2.21 9.64 5.61
N HIS A 86 3.01 9.73 6.67
CA HIS A 86 2.94 8.88 7.85
C HIS A 86 3.08 7.38 7.57
N HIS A 87 3.80 7.01 6.50
CA HIS A 87 4.12 5.61 6.24
C HIS A 87 5.09 5.07 7.29
N ILE A 88 5.08 3.76 7.50
CA ILE A 88 5.82 3.11 8.57
C ILE A 88 7.09 2.47 8.01
N SER A 89 8.25 2.90 8.54
CA SER A 89 9.54 2.34 8.18
C SER A 89 9.75 0.98 8.82
N VAL A 90 10.12 -0.01 8.02
CA VAL A 90 10.41 -1.38 8.46
C VAL A 90 11.90 -1.66 8.34
N ASP A 91 12.57 -1.75 9.48
CA ASP A 91 13.90 -2.34 9.57
C ASP A 91 13.74 -3.86 9.67
N ARG A 92 14.25 -4.58 8.66
CA ARG A 92 14.14 -6.05 8.63
C ARG A 92 15.03 -6.75 9.65
N ALA A 93 16.09 -6.09 10.11
CA ALA A 93 16.96 -6.60 11.16
C ALA A 93 16.33 -6.44 12.56
N ASN A 94 15.50 -5.39 12.74
CA ASN A 94 14.81 -5.11 14.00
C ASN A 94 13.36 -4.68 13.73
N GLY A 95 12.49 -5.64 13.48
CA GLY A 95 11.07 -5.39 13.16
C GLY A 95 10.20 -4.95 14.34
N SER A 96 10.70 -4.98 15.58
CA SER A 96 9.90 -4.67 16.77
C SER A 96 9.41 -3.22 16.80
N ALA A 97 10.25 -2.26 16.43
CA ALA A 97 9.89 -0.85 16.42
C ALA A 97 8.78 -0.56 15.38
N SER A 98 8.88 -1.14 14.18
CA SER A 98 7.85 -0.99 13.14
C SER A 98 6.53 -1.68 13.55
N PHE A 99 6.59 -2.80 14.25
CA PHE A 99 5.41 -3.47 14.78
C PHE A 99 4.69 -2.59 15.81
N VAL A 100 5.41 -2.00 16.76
CA VAL A 100 4.84 -1.08 17.76
C VAL A 100 4.26 0.17 17.09
N ALA A 101 4.94 0.74 16.08
CA ALA A 101 4.44 1.89 15.34
C ALA A 101 3.14 1.57 14.59
N ALA A 102 3.07 0.42 13.91
CA ALA A 102 1.86 -0.04 13.23
C ALA A 102 0.71 -0.29 14.21
N LEU A 103 0.99 -0.91 15.36
CA LEU A 103 0.00 -1.16 16.41
C LEU A 103 -0.60 0.15 16.94
N ARG A 104 0.24 1.17 17.19
CA ARG A 104 -0.22 2.50 17.61
C ARG A 104 -1.10 3.16 16.56
N ALA A 105 -0.71 3.10 15.29
CA ALA A 105 -1.47 3.67 14.18
C ALA A 105 -2.85 2.99 14.05
N LEU A 106 -2.91 1.66 14.10
CA LEU A 106 -4.16 0.90 14.07
C LEU A 106 -5.10 1.29 15.23
N ARG A 107 -4.57 1.41 16.45
CA ARG A 107 -5.34 1.83 17.62
C ARG A 107 -5.79 3.30 17.56
N ALA A 108 -5.08 4.13 16.81
CA ALA A 108 -5.48 5.50 16.50
C ALA A 108 -6.50 5.60 15.35
N GLY A 109 -6.97 4.47 14.82
CA GLY A 109 -7.98 4.41 13.78
C GLY A 109 -7.42 4.47 12.36
N GLU A 110 -6.11 4.33 12.16
CA GLU A 110 -5.50 4.38 10.81
C GLU A 110 -5.63 3.05 10.06
N ILE A 111 -5.65 3.12 8.73
CA ILE A 111 -5.56 1.93 7.87
C ILE A 111 -4.10 1.62 7.56
N ILE A 112 -3.67 0.38 7.81
CA ILE A 112 -2.32 -0.08 7.53
C ILE A 112 -2.33 -1.01 6.32
N GLY A 113 -1.58 -0.64 5.27
CA GLY A 113 -1.33 -1.50 4.11
C GLY A 113 -0.08 -2.35 4.34
N ILE A 114 -0.23 -3.66 4.20
CA ILE A 114 0.84 -4.63 4.38
C ILE A 114 0.87 -5.56 3.17
N PHE A 115 2.07 -5.88 2.72
CA PHE A 115 2.34 -6.95 1.75
C PHE A 115 2.84 -8.19 2.52
N PRO A 116 1.97 -9.15 2.89
CA PRO A 116 2.36 -10.27 3.75
C PRO A 116 3.43 -11.18 3.11
N GLU A 117 3.52 -11.17 1.79
CA GLU A 117 4.57 -11.88 1.03
C GLU A 117 5.99 -11.34 1.30
N GLY A 118 6.10 -10.08 1.75
CA GLY A 118 7.37 -9.41 2.06
C GLY A 118 8.26 -9.09 0.85
N THR A 119 7.90 -9.53 -0.35
CA THR A 119 8.61 -9.22 -1.61
C THR A 119 7.71 -9.44 -2.81
N ILE A 120 7.98 -8.74 -3.92
CA ILE A 120 7.24 -8.90 -5.17
C ILE A 120 7.34 -10.34 -5.68
N SER A 121 6.19 -10.93 -6.00
CA SER A 121 6.08 -12.22 -6.66
C SER A 121 6.43 -12.08 -8.16
N VAL A 122 7.36 -12.90 -8.61
CA VAL A 122 7.80 -12.92 -10.03
C VAL A 122 6.93 -13.87 -10.86
N SER A 123 6.34 -14.89 -10.21
CA SER A 123 5.38 -15.81 -10.85
C SER A 123 3.96 -15.24 -10.93
N PHE A 124 3.72 -14.08 -10.28
CA PHE A 124 2.40 -13.45 -10.11
C PHE A 124 1.40 -14.29 -9.29
N GLU A 125 1.85 -15.37 -8.71
CA GLU A 125 1.10 -16.16 -7.72
C GLU A 125 1.31 -15.60 -6.32
N ILE A 126 0.34 -15.82 -5.44
CA ILE A 126 0.46 -15.46 -4.02
C ILE A 126 1.51 -16.37 -3.39
N LYS A 127 2.51 -15.76 -2.78
CA LYS A 127 3.58 -16.47 -2.06
C LYS A 127 3.13 -16.80 -0.64
N GLU A 128 3.99 -17.55 0.07
CA GLU A 128 3.81 -17.79 1.50
C GLU A 128 3.60 -16.48 2.26
N LEU A 129 2.53 -16.41 3.04
CA LEU A 129 2.13 -15.23 3.78
C LEU A 129 2.74 -15.25 5.19
N LYS A 130 3.43 -14.18 5.54
CA LYS A 130 3.99 -13.98 6.87
C LYS A 130 2.90 -13.58 7.87
N SER A 131 3.00 -14.08 9.09
CA SER A 131 2.02 -13.86 10.17
C SER A 131 1.93 -12.41 10.71
N GLY A 132 2.77 -11.48 10.23
CA GLY A 132 2.85 -10.10 10.75
C GLY A 132 1.51 -9.35 10.71
N ALA A 133 0.76 -9.50 9.61
CA ALA A 133 -0.56 -8.87 9.47
C ALA A 133 -1.55 -9.39 10.51
N VAL A 134 -1.63 -10.71 10.67
CA VAL A 134 -2.54 -11.36 11.65
C VAL A 134 -2.17 -10.98 13.07
N ARG A 135 -0.88 -10.98 13.41
CA ARG A 135 -0.41 -10.57 14.75
C ARG A 135 -0.74 -9.12 15.08
N LEU A 136 -0.64 -8.21 14.10
CA LEU A 136 -1.03 -6.80 14.26
C LEU A 136 -2.54 -6.68 14.44
N ALA A 137 -3.34 -7.38 13.62
CA ALA A 137 -4.79 -7.37 13.72
C ALA A 137 -5.27 -7.83 15.10
N MET A 138 -4.76 -8.96 15.57
CA MET A 138 -5.08 -9.48 16.92
C MET A 138 -4.64 -8.52 18.02
N GLY A 139 -3.43 -7.95 17.93
CA GLY A 139 -2.90 -7.03 18.92
C GLY A 139 -3.62 -5.67 18.99
N ALA A 140 -4.24 -5.25 17.88
CA ALA A 140 -5.00 -4.01 17.80
C ALA A 140 -6.52 -4.23 17.96
N GLY A 141 -7.02 -5.46 17.78
CA GLY A 141 -8.46 -5.75 17.75
C GLY A 141 -9.16 -5.19 16.52
N VAL A 142 -8.50 -5.27 15.33
CA VAL A 142 -9.00 -4.69 14.08
C VAL A 142 -9.17 -5.74 12.98
N PRO A 143 -10.07 -5.52 12.01
CA PRO A 143 -10.25 -6.45 10.91
C PRO A 143 -9.05 -6.46 9.95
N VAL A 144 -8.86 -7.63 9.28
CA VAL A 144 -7.99 -7.78 8.12
C VAL A 144 -8.86 -7.88 6.88
N ILE A 145 -8.56 -7.04 5.89
CA ILE A 145 -9.27 -7.00 4.60
C ILE A 145 -8.29 -7.54 3.55
N PRO A 146 -8.52 -8.75 3.03
CA PRO A 146 -7.76 -9.27 1.90
C PRO A 146 -7.98 -8.36 0.69
N THR A 147 -6.88 -7.92 0.08
CA THR A 147 -6.91 -6.98 -1.04
C THR A 147 -6.07 -7.52 -2.19
N ILE A 148 -6.67 -7.62 -3.37
CA ILE A 148 -5.98 -8.10 -4.57
C ILE A 148 -5.76 -6.95 -5.53
N VAL A 149 -4.52 -6.77 -5.97
CA VAL A 149 -4.16 -5.86 -7.06
C VAL A 149 -3.77 -6.69 -8.27
N TRP A 150 -4.36 -6.38 -9.43
CA TRP A 150 -4.02 -7.02 -10.69
C TRP A 150 -3.84 -5.98 -11.80
N GLY A 151 -2.86 -6.20 -12.68
CA GLY A 151 -2.53 -5.31 -13.79
C GLY A 151 -1.25 -4.49 -13.59
N SER A 152 -0.82 -4.22 -12.36
CA SER A 152 0.38 -3.43 -12.03
C SER A 152 1.67 -4.03 -12.61
N GLN A 153 1.76 -5.36 -12.70
CA GLN A 153 2.89 -6.10 -13.27
C GLN A 153 3.16 -5.75 -14.74
N ARG A 154 2.14 -5.25 -15.46
CA ARG A 154 2.26 -4.82 -16.84
C ARG A 154 2.94 -3.45 -16.99
N ILE A 155 3.08 -2.72 -15.89
CA ILE A 155 3.66 -1.37 -15.86
C ILE A 155 5.08 -1.45 -15.32
N TRP A 156 5.23 -1.99 -14.10
CA TRP A 156 6.53 -2.05 -13.44
C TRP A 156 6.56 -3.16 -12.40
N THR A 157 7.31 -4.22 -12.68
CA THR A 157 7.52 -5.34 -11.77
C THR A 157 8.98 -5.78 -11.70
N LYS A 158 9.27 -6.72 -10.81
CA LYS A 158 10.62 -7.24 -10.59
C LYS A 158 11.07 -8.09 -11.79
N LYS A 159 12.35 -7.97 -12.16
CA LYS A 159 12.99 -8.68 -13.28
C LYS A 159 12.43 -8.35 -14.68
N VAL A 160 11.50 -7.43 -14.81
CA VAL A 160 10.99 -6.97 -16.09
C VAL A 160 11.29 -5.47 -16.25
N LYS A 161 11.71 -5.06 -17.44
CA LYS A 161 11.93 -3.64 -17.74
C LYS A 161 10.62 -2.88 -17.55
N ARG A 162 10.68 -1.80 -16.76
CA ARG A 162 9.51 -0.93 -16.57
C ARG A 162 9.06 -0.35 -17.91
N ASP A 163 7.75 -0.25 -18.06
CA ASP A 163 7.15 0.38 -19.23
C ASP A 163 6.10 1.40 -18.79
N LEU A 164 6.49 2.67 -18.86
CA LEU A 164 5.67 3.82 -18.47
C LEU A 164 5.00 4.51 -19.66
N ARG A 165 4.93 3.85 -20.83
CA ARG A 165 4.16 4.37 -21.94
C ARG A 165 2.66 4.23 -21.68
N ARG A 166 1.88 5.07 -22.32
CA ARG A 166 0.41 4.95 -22.26
C ARG A 166 -0.03 3.61 -22.86
N LYS A 167 -0.71 2.78 -22.07
CA LYS A 167 -1.07 1.40 -22.46
C LYS A 167 -2.55 1.06 -22.34
N ASN A 168 -3.35 1.92 -21.73
CA ASN A 168 -4.74 1.62 -21.39
C ASN A 168 -4.89 0.29 -20.62
N VAL A 169 -4.01 0.05 -19.65
CA VAL A 169 -4.01 -1.19 -18.85
C VAL A 169 -5.22 -1.20 -17.92
N PRO A 170 -6.01 -2.27 -17.92
CA PRO A 170 -7.01 -2.48 -16.88
C PRO A 170 -6.31 -2.81 -15.55
N ILE A 171 -6.75 -2.16 -14.49
CA ILE A 171 -6.30 -2.37 -13.12
C ILE A 171 -7.51 -2.76 -12.29
N THR A 172 -7.46 -3.92 -11.68
CA THR A 172 -8.45 -4.37 -10.69
C THR A 172 -7.87 -4.26 -9.29
N VAL A 173 -8.61 -3.72 -8.38
CA VAL A 173 -8.29 -3.69 -6.95
C VAL A 173 -9.51 -4.04 -6.14
#